data_dedca80aeccb7e86cc7c36cc0044348e
#
_entry.id   dedca80aeccb7e86cc7c36cc0044348e
#
_cell.length_a   1.000
_cell.length_b   1.000
_cell.length_c   1.000
_cell.angle_alpha   90.00
_cell.angle_beta   90.00
_cell.angle_gamma   90.00
#
_symmetry.space_group_name_H-M   'P 1'
#
loop_
_entity.id
_entity.type
_entity.pdbx_description
1 polymer ?
#
loop_
_entity_poly.entity_id
_entity_poly.type
_entity_poly.pdbx_seq_one_letter_code
_entity_poly.pdbx_strand_id
1 'polypeptide(L)'
;MGSREERAREAGRSRAHLTFRAPIGFLPRGSAMNPSRRLSHLRVRPLAGNRARGWLTAGPFRIPCALGRAGIVRIKREGDKGTPAGRFHLLWGYYRPDRVRLRAAGAPLAPLRRDQGWCEDPSSPRYNRPVRLPARDCTDRMWREDHLYDLTFVLDQNFSRRAKGRGSAIFFHLARAGLTPTAGCVAISAADMRRLAPRLARGAVMAIG
;
A
#
# COMPACT_ATOMS: atom_id res chain seq x y z
N MET A 1 -9.02 16.75 62.15
CA MET A 1 -10.15 16.84 61.20
C MET A 1 -9.71 17.76 60.09
N GLY A 2 -9.24 17.23 59.02
CA GLY A 2 -8.75 17.95 57.85
C GLY A 2 -8.93 17.05 56.63
N SER A 3 -9.77 17.48 55.77
CA SER A 3 -10.51 16.76 54.74
C SER A 3 -9.64 16.11 53.64
N ARG A 4 -10.11 14.94 53.26
CA ARG A 4 -9.66 14.11 52.11
C ARG A 4 -10.18 14.64 50.75
N GLU A 5 -9.86 15.84 50.32
CA GLU A 5 -10.41 16.36 49.05
C GLU A 5 -9.40 16.97 48.09
N GLU A 6 -8.11 16.76 48.28
CA GLU A 6 -7.12 17.45 47.42
C GLU A 6 -6.19 16.54 46.59
N ARG A 7 -6.55 15.28 46.32
CA ARG A 7 -5.74 14.35 45.49
C ARG A 7 -6.47 13.72 44.28
N ALA A 8 -7.37 14.44 43.69
CA ALA A 8 -8.12 13.95 42.52
C ALA A 8 -8.09 14.93 41.33
N ARG A 9 -6.97 15.51 41.05
CA ARG A 9 -6.81 16.30 39.78
C ARG A 9 -5.39 16.18 39.30
N GLU A 10 -5.09 15.14 38.55
CA GLU A 10 -4.01 15.11 37.55
C GLU A 10 -3.93 13.72 36.95
N ALA A 11 -5.02 13.26 36.31
CA ALA A 11 -4.95 12.22 35.33
C ALA A 11 -4.98 12.88 33.93
N GLY A 12 -3.87 13.55 33.60
CA GLY A 12 -3.64 14.10 32.29
C GLY A 12 -3.66 13.00 31.23
N ARG A 13 -4.62 13.08 30.34
CA ARG A 13 -4.77 12.19 29.18
C ARG A 13 -3.58 12.36 28.25
N SER A 14 -2.57 11.54 28.42
CA SER A 14 -1.53 11.38 27.40
C SER A 14 -2.15 10.67 26.21
N ARG A 15 -2.52 11.44 25.19
CA ARG A 15 -2.79 10.92 23.84
C ARG A 15 -1.47 10.41 23.29
N ALA A 16 -1.21 9.12 23.47
CA ALA A 16 -0.15 8.46 22.75
C ALA A 16 -0.48 8.50 21.26
N HIS A 17 0.05 9.50 20.55
CA HIS A 17 0.18 9.46 19.11
C HIS A 17 1.15 8.30 18.80
N LEU A 18 0.59 7.13 18.46
CA LEU A 18 1.36 6.07 17.85
C LEU A 18 1.82 6.59 16.47
N THR A 19 2.95 7.29 16.45
CA THR A 19 3.69 7.52 15.22
C THR A 19 4.20 6.17 14.76
N PHE A 20 3.54 5.59 13.77
CA PHE A 20 4.03 4.40 13.09
C PHE A 20 5.32 4.79 12.37
N ARG A 21 6.45 4.57 13.04
CA ARG A 21 7.76 4.58 12.38
C ARG A 21 7.80 3.35 11.47
N ALA A 22 7.85 3.57 10.15
CA ALA A 22 8.22 2.52 9.22
C ALA A 22 9.47 1.81 9.74
N PRO A 23 9.53 0.47 9.76
CA PRO A 23 10.71 -0.23 10.26
C PRO A 23 11.92 0.21 9.44
N ILE A 24 12.87 0.87 10.08
CA ILE A 24 14.12 1.33 9.48
C ILE A 24 15.06 0.12 9.44
N GLY A 25 14.82 -0.76 8.48
CA GLY A 25 15.80 -1.74 8.03
C GLY A 25 16.43 -1.19 6.75
N PHE A 26 17.41 -0.33 6.88
CA PHE A 26 18.10 0.27 5.75
C PHE A 26 18.93 -0.81 5.04
N LEU A 27 18.58 -1.15 3.80
CA LEU A 27 19.49 -1.87 2.91
C LEU A 27 20.71 -0.98 2.61
N PRO A 28 21.94 -1.53 2.58
CA PRO A 28 23.14 -0.75 2.38
C PRO A 28 23.08 0.04 1.07
N ARG A 29 23.64 1.23 1.10
CA ARG A 29 23.76 2.16 -0.02
C ARG A 29 24.59 1.52 -1.15
N GLY A 30 23.93 0.78 -2.03
CA GLY A 30 24.47 0.46 -3.35
C GLY A 30 24.42 1.71 -4.22
N SER A 31 25.44 1.89 -5.03
CA SER A 31 25.72 2.97 -5.99
C SER A 31 24.49 3.85 -6.32
N ALA A 32 24.54 5.13 -5.92
CA ALA A 32 23.45 6.09 -6.07
C ALA A 32 23.03 6.16 -7.55
N MET A 33 21.86 5.63 -7.87
CA MET A 33 21.24 5.87 -9.17
C MET A 33 21.07 7.37 -9.37
N ASN A 34 21.51 7.88 -10.52
CA ASN A 34 21.36 9.27 -10.90
C ASN A 34 19.94 9.79 -10.58
N PRO A 35 19.76 10.80 -9.72
CA PRO A 35 18.45 11.27 -9.28
C PRO A 35 17.55 11.73 -10.42
N SER A 36 18.11 12.14 -11.59
CA SER A 36 17.36 12.50 -12.79
C SER A 36 16.57 11.36 -13.45
N ARG A 37 16.77 10.11 -13.03
CA ARG A 37 16.06 8.92 -13.52
C ARG A 37 15.00 8.37 -12.58
N ARG A 38 14.76 8.99 -11.43
CA ARG A 38 13.73 8.54 -10.48
C ARG A 38 12.34 8.97 -10.93
N LEU A 39 11.39 8.03 -10.85
CA LEU A 39 10.01 8.22 -11.27
C LEU A 39 9.18 8.69 -10.08
N SER A 40 8.78 9.95 -10.10
CA SER A 40 7.94 10.58 -9.05
C SER A 40 6.45 10.57 -9.41
N HIS A 41 6.11 10.27 -10.67
CA HIS A 41 4.72 10.28 -11.14
C HIS A 41 4.42 9.02 -11.95
N LEU A 42 3.35 8.34 -11.55
CA LEU A 42 2.73 7.24 -12.26
C LEU A 42 1.32 7.68 -12.66
N ARG A 43 0.87 7.32 -13.85
CA ARG A 43 -0.50 7.57 -14.29
C ARG A 43 -1.14 6.26 -14.72
N VAL A 44 -2.33 6.00 -14.21
CA VAL A 44 -3.14 4.84 -14.57
C VAL A 44 -4.38 5.31 -15.32
N ARG A 45 -4.61 4.75 -16.50
CA ARG A 45 -5.78 5.00 -17.35
C ARG A 45 -6.47 3.69 -17.67
N PRO A 46 -7.80 3.65 -17.68
CA PRO A 46 -8.52 2.44 -18.06
C PRO A 46 -8.30 2.13 -19.56
N LEU A 47 -8.39 0.86 -19.88
CA LEU A 47 -8.41 0.41 -21.27
C LEU A 47 -9.82 0.52 -21.83
N ALA A 48 -9.98 1.12 -23.02
CA ALA A 48 -11.26 1.14 -23.70
C ALA A 48 -11.78 -0.30 -23.93
N GLY A 49 -13.07 -0.51 -23.65
CA GLY A 49 -13.70 -1.83 -23.78
C GLY A 49 -13.41 -2.82 -22.63
N ASN A 50 -12.48 -2.51 -21.70
CA ASN A 50 -12.21 -3.38 -20.55
C ASN A 50 -11.91 -2.58 -19.29
N ARG A 51 -12.93 -2.31 -18.50
CA ARG A 51 -12.82 -1.50 -17.26
C ARG A 51 -11.87 -2.07 -16.21
N ALA A 52 -11.63 -3.38 -16.20
CA ALA A 52 -10.76 -4.04 -15.24
C ALA A 52 -9.28 -4.09 -15.67
N ARG A 53 -8.96 -3.50 -16.80
CA ARG A 53 -7.60 -3.36 -17.32
C ARG A 53 -7.27 -1.91 -17.63
N GLY A 54 -5.98 -1.60 -17.64
CA GLY A 54 -5.53 -0.27 -17.96
C GLY A 54 -4.08 -0.24 -18.42
N TRP A 55 -3.60 0.97 -18.64
CA TRP A 55 -2.21 1.31 -18.86
C TRP A 55 -1.68 2.11 -17.70
N LEU A 56 -0.56 1.65 -17.16
CA LEU A 56 0.27 2.42 -16.24
C LEU A 56 1.40 3.05 -17.05
N THR A 57 1.51 4.38 -16.97
CA THR A 57 2.63 5.13 -17.57
C THR A 57 3.48 5.77 -16.47
N ALA A 58 4.81 5.67 -16.60
CA ALA A 58 5.76 6.24 -15.66
C ALA A 58 7.08 6.54 -16.40
N GLY A 59 7.38 7.81 -16.66
CA GLY A 59 8.49 8.19 -17.53
C GLY A 59 8.41 7.46 -18.88
N PRO A 60 9.44 6.68 -19.29
CA PRO A 60 9.43 5.96 -20.58
C PRO A 60 8.60 4.66 -20.54
N PHE A 61 8.07 4.26 -19.39
CA PHE A 61 7.32 3.03 -19.25
C PHE A 61 5.86 3.21 -19.63
N ARG A 62 5.36 2.30 -20.46
CA ARG A 62 3.93 2.06 -20.68
C ARG A 62 3.67 0.58 -20.46
N ILE A 63 2.99 0.28 -19.37
CA ILE A 63 2.86 -1.07 -18.80
C ILE A 63 1.37 -1.42 -18.71
N PRO A 64 0.93 -2.58 -19.22
CA PRO A 64 -0.44 -3.03 -18.99
C PRO A 64 -0.64 -3.35 -17.53
N CYS A 65 -1.79 -2.97 -16.97
CA CYS A 65 -2.12 -3.21 -15.57
C CYS A 65 -3.51 -3.79 -15.39
N ALA A 66 -3.67 -4.58 -14.34
CA ALA A 66 -4.97 -5.00 -13.83
C ALA A 66 -5.51 -3.97 -12.84
N LEU A 67 -6.81 -3.77 -12.88
CA LEU A 67 -7.57 -2.89 -12.01
C LEU A 67 -8.63 -3.68 -11.27
N GLY A 68 -9.33 -3.04 -10.36
CA GLY A 68 -10.50 -3.60 -9.69
C GLY A 68 -11.54 -4.09 -10.70
N ARG A 69 -12.23 -5.18 -10.37
CA ARG A 69 -13.26 -5.78 -11.24
C ARG A 69 -14.34 -4.77 -11.66
N ALA A 70 -14.68 -3.83 -10.77
CA ALA A 70 -15.66 -2.77 -11.05
C ALA A 70 -15.07 -1.61 -11.89
N GLY A 71 -13.78 -1.65 -12.23
CA GLY A 71 -13.09 -0.56 -12.90
C GLY A 71 -12.66 0.55 -11.94
N ILE A 72 -12.51 1.77 -12.46
CA ILE A 72 -12.15 2.95 -11.66
C ILE A 72 -13.43 3.57 -11.12
N VAL A 73 -13.48 3.80 -9.79
CA VAL A 73 -14.64 4.36 -9.08
C VAL A 73 -14.30 5.70 -8.43
N ARG A 74 -15.20 6.68 -8.54
CA ARG A 74 -15.00 8.01 -7.92
C ARG A 74 -15.26 7.99 -6.41
N ILE A 75 -16.24 7.22 -5.97
CA ILE A 75 -16.61 7.08 -4.55
C ILE A 75 -16.26 5.65 -4.13
N LYS A 76 -15.11 5.49 -3.49
CA LYS A 76 -14.65 4.19 -3.00
C LYS A 76 -15.44 3.76 -1.77
N ARG A 77 -15.88 2.48 -1.78
CA ARG A 77 -16.50 1.80 -0.63
C ARG A 77 -15.79 0.49 -0.36
N GLU A 78 -15.88 0.00 0.88
CA GLU A 78 -15.38 -1.33 1.21
C GLU A 78 -16.14 -2.39 0.42
N GLY A 79 -15.42 -3.40 -0.11
CA GLY A 79 -16.02 -4.50 -0.86
C GLY A 79 -16.54 -4.17 -2.27
N ASP A 80 -16.48 -2.91 -2.75
CA ASP A 80 -16.98 -2.51 -4.08
C ASP A 80 -16.17 -3.02 -5.27
N LYS A 81 -15.01 -3.63 -5.01
CA LYS A 81 -14.08 -4.17 -6.01
C LYS A 81 -13.63 -3.13 -7.06
N GLY A 82 -13.75 -1.84 -6.77
CA GLY A 82 -13.34 -0.74 -7.64
C GLY A 82 -11.96 -0.19 -7.26
N THR A 83 -11.19 0.21 -8.26
CA THR A 83 -9.95 0.97 -8.06
C THR A 83 -10.31 2.45 -7.85
N PRO A 84 -9.89 3.08 -6.76
CA PRO A 84 -10.27 4.47 -6.49
C PRO A 84 -9.66 5.43 -7.51
N ALA A 85 -10.47 6.35 -8.04
CA ALA A 85 -9.99 7.50 -8.80
C ALA A 85 -9.35 8.51 -7.86
N GLY A 86 -8.25 9.13 -8.28
CA GLY A 86 -7.59 10.17 -7.49
C GLY A 86 -6.06 10.18 -7.67
N ARG A 87 -5.40 10.88 -6.75
CA ARG A 87 -3.93 10.96 -6.67
C ARG A 87 -3.51 10.40 -5.32
N PHE A 88 -2.67 9.38 -5.35
CA PHE A 88 -2.28 8.63 -4.15
C PHE A 88 -0.76 8.57 -4.07
N HIS A 89 -0.21 8.85 -2.89
CA HIS A 89 1.20 8.66 -2.63
C HIS A 89 1.53 7.19 -2.38
N LEU A 90 2.65 6.74 -2.92
CA LEU A 90 3.27 5.49 -2.50
C LEU A 90 3.98 5.76 -1.17
N LEU A 91 3.41 5.27 -0.07
CA LEU A 91 3.92 5.54 1.28
C LEU A 91 5.19 4.75 1.56
N TRP A 92 5.12 3.43 1.43
CA TRP A 92 6.20 2.45 1.53
C TRP A 92 5.78 1.17 0.83
N GLY A 93 6.69 0.22 0.75
CA GLY A 93 6.38 -1.10 0.22
C GLY A 93 6.91 -2.23 1.09
N TYR A 94 6.53 -3.45 0.72
CA TYR A 94 7.02 -4.69 1.29
C TYR A 94 7.55 -5.61 0.19
N TYR A 95 8.52 -6.44 0.53
CA TYR A 95 9.01 -7.49 -0.37
C TYR A 95 9.22 -8.80 0.37
N ARG A 96 9.03 -9.93 -0.30
CA ARG A 96 9.33 -11.28 0.18
C ARG A 96 10.84 -11.51 0.10
N PRO A 97 11.57 -11.54 1.22
CA PRO A 97 13.04 -11.64 1.19
C PRO A 97 13.53 -13.00 0.66
N ASP A 98 12.70 -14.03 0.73
CA ASP A 98 12.95 -15.36 0.20
C ASP A 98 12.71 -15.50 -1.31
N ARG A 99 12.00 -14.54 -1.94
CA ARG A 99 11.61 -14.60 -3.36
C ARG A 99 12.13 -13.43 -4.21
N VAL A 100 12.34 -12.28 -3.58
CA VAL A 100 12.68 -11.04 -4.30
C VAL A 100 14.04 -10.54 -3.85
N ARG A 101 14.99 -10.52 -4.77
CA ARG A 101 16.30 -9.88 -4.57
C ARG A 101 16.29 -8.51 -5.23
N LEU A 102 16.21 -7.46 -4.41
CA LEU A 102 16.30 -6.07 -4.87
C LEU A 102 17.69 -5.53 -4.54
N ARG A 103 18.43 -5.10 -5.56
CA ARG A 103 19.75 -4.47 -5.37
C ARG A 103 19.66 -3.04 -4.83
N ALA A 104 18.59 -2.34 -5.14
CA ALA A 104 18.27 -1.00 -4.64
C ALA A 104 16.78 -0.71 -4.84
N ALA A 105 16.19 0.11 -3.97
CA ALA A 105 14.86 0.66 -4.16
C ALA A 105 14.92 2.18 -3.96
N GLY A 106 14.24 2.92 -4.84
CA GLY A 106 14.10 4.36 -4.68
C GLY A 106 13.04 4.73 -3.65
N ALA A 107 11.92 4.00 -3.65
CA ALA A 107 10.89 4.10 -2.62
C ALA A 107 11.26 3.24 -1.40
N PRO A 108 10.83 3.61 -0.18
CA PRO A 108 11.06 2.83 1.02
C PRO A 108 10.45 1.42 0.89
N LEU A 109 11.27 0.38 1.16
CA LEU A 109 10.85 -1.01 1.17
C LEU A 109 11.30 -1.69 2.46
N ALA A 110 10.43 -2.50 3.03
CA ALA A 110 10.71 -3.34 4.19
C ALA A 110 10.52 -4.83 3.85
N PRO A 111 11.30 -5.74 4.47
CA PRO A 111 11.05 -7.15 4.32
C PRO A 111 9.67 -7.51 4.89
N LEU A 112 8.90 -8.27 4.13
CA LEU A 112 7.63 -8.79 4.59
C LEU A 112 7.87 -9.88 5.64
N ARG A 113 7.14 -9.85 6.73
CA ARG A 113 7.22 -10.84 7.81
C ARG A 113 6.15 -11.92 7.63
N ARG A 114 6.41 -13.12 8.15
CA ARG A 114 5.44 -14.23 8.10
C ARG A 114 4.14 -13.92 8.85
N ASP A 115 4.23 -13.14 9.91
CA ASP A 115 3.12 -12.69 10.75
C ASP A 115 2.50 -11.35 10.30
N GLN A 116 2.88 -10.85 9.12
CA GLN A 116 2.35 -9.59 8.60
C GLN A 116 0.94 -9.77 8.05
N GLY A 117 0.02 -8.95 8.53
CA GLY A 117 -1.34 -8.81 8.02
C GLY A 117 -1.71 -7.35 7.75
N TRP A 118 -2.89 -7.18 7.18
CA TRP A 118 -3.54 -5.89 7.01
C TRP A 118 -4.96 -5.98 7.54
N CYS A 119 -5.43 -4.96 8.25
CA CYS A 119 -6.77 -4.96 8.81
C CYS A 119 -7.77 -4.33 7.83
N GLU A 120 -8.68 -5.14 7.31
CA GLU A 120 -9.73 -4.71 6.37
C GLU A 120 -11.11 -4.61 7.04
N ASP A 121 -11.26 -5.00 8.31
CA ASP A 121 -12.51 -4.92 9.04
C ASP A 121 -12.86 -3.47 9.41
N PRO A 122 -13.94 -2.88 8.86
CA PRO A 122 -14.36 -1.52 9.17
C PRO A 122 -14.78 -1.31 10.63
N SER A 123 -15.13 -2.37 11.37
CA SER A 123 -15.47 -2.30 12.79
C SER A 123 -14.24 -2.14 13.67
N SER A 124 -13.09 -2.61 13.22
CA SER A 124 -11.84 -2.59 13.96
C SER A 124 -11.29 -1.17 14.16
N PRO A 125 -10.74 -0.83 15.34
CA PRO A 125 -9.97 0.39 15.53
C PRO A 125 -8.66 0.38 14.72
N ARG A 126 -8.24 -0.79 14.22
CA ARG A 126 -7.06 -0.97 13.37
C ARG A 126 -7.39 -0.96 11.86
N TYR A 127 -8.63 -0.65 11.50
CA TYR A 127 -9.05 -0.59 10.10
C TYR A 127 -8.06 0.16 9.21
N ASN A 128 -7.75 -0.41 8.05
CA ASN A 128 -6.80 0.08 7.06
C ASN A 128 -5.39 0.33 7.63
N ARG A 129 -4.90 -0.61 8.46
CA ARG A 129 -3.55 -0.59 9.04
C ARG A 129 -2.85 -1.94 8.93
N PRO A 130 -1.51 -1.93 8.83
CA PRO A 130 -0.75 -3.15 9.01
C PRO A 130 -0.91 -3.66 10.44
N VAL A 131 -0.99 -4.98 10.59
CA VAL A 131 -1.14 -5.67 11.87
C VAL A 131 -0.19 -6.87 11.93
N ARG A 132 0.04 -7.38 13.14
CA ARG A 132 0.65 -8.69 13.35
C ARG A 132 -0.44 -9.72 13.56
N LEU A 133 -0.29 -10.86 12.91
CA LEU A 133 -1.17 -12.02 13.07
C LEU A 133 -0.57 -13.03 14.04
N PRO A 134 -1.38 -13.78 14.80
CA PRO A 134 -2.85 -13.74 14.78
C PRO A 134 -3.41 -12.45 15.40
N ALA A 135 -4.51 -11.96 14.86
CA ALA A 135 -5.24 -10.82 15.38
C ALA A 135 -6.74 -11.12 15.33
N ARG A 136 -7.47 -10.83 16.42
CA ARG A 136 -8.86 -11.24 16.60
C ARG A 136 -9.79 -10.70 15.50
N ASP A 137 -9.58 -9.45 15.10
CA ASP A 137 -10.44 -8.66 14.21
C ASP A 137 -9.82 -8.39 12.83
N CYS A 138 -8.66 -8.97 12.53
CA CYS A 138 -7.93 -8.68 11.29
C CYS A 138 -7.25 -9.96 10.82
N THR A 139 -7.73 -10.53 9.74
CA THR A 139 -7.30 -11.86 9.28
C THR A 139 -6.61 -11.87 7.92
N ASP A 140 -6.57 -10.72 7.20
CA ASP A 140 -5.94 -10.68 5.88
C ASP A 140 -4.43 -10.81 5.99
N ARG A 141 -3.94 -11.92 5.46
CA ARG A 141 -2.53 -12.29 5.52
C ARG A 141 -1.76 -11.72 4.32
N MET A 142 -0.72 -10.96 4.59
CA MET A 142 0.14 -10.41 3.53
C MET A 142 1.21 -11.42 3.06
N TRP A 143 1.67 -12.33 3.91
CA TRP A 143 2.57 -13.42 3.51
C TRP A 143 1.78 -14.50 2.77
N ARG A 144 1.82 -14.45 1.44
CA ARG A 144 0.96 -15.25 0.55
C ARG A 144 1.78 -16.22 -0.30
N GLU A 145 1.16 -17.34 -0.67
CA GLU A 145 1.78 -18.29 -1.60
C GLU A 145 1.49 -17.98 -3.07
N ASP A 146 0.46 -17.17 -3.35
CA ASP A 146 0.03 -16.81 -4.70
C ASP A 146 0.86 -15.66 -5.35
N HIS A 147 1.99 -15.30 -4.77
CA HIS A 147 2.94 -14.31 -5.26
C HIS A 147 2.46 -12.85 -5.36
N LEU A 148 1.21 -12.56 -5.06
CA LEU A 148 0.64 -11.21 -5.27
C LEU A 148 1.41 -10.11 -4.51
N TYR A 149 1.85 -10.41 -3.30
CA TYR A 149 2.53 -9.46 -2.43
C TYR A 149 4.04 -9.74 -2.29
N ASP A 150 4.62 -10.52 -3.22
CA ASP A 150 6.08 -10.71 -3.23
C ASP A 150 6.82 -9.38 -3.38
N LEU A 151 6.20 -8.40 -4.05
CA LEU A 151 6.59 -6.99 -4.05
C LEU A 151 5.33 -6.13 -4.14
N THR A 152 5.09 -5.29 -3.14
CA THR A 152 3.89 -4.47 -3.04
C THR A 152 4.21 -3.10 -2.45
N PHE A 153 3.45 -2.07 -2.86
CA PHE A 153 3.51 -0.72 -2.32
C PHE A 153 2.15 -0.31 -1.79
N VAL A 154 2.14 0.33 -0.64
CA VAL A 154 0.94 0.85 0.01
C VAL A 154 0.62 2.23 -0.58
N LEU A 155 -0.60 2.41 -1.07
CA LEU A 155 -1.12 3.72 -1.47
C LEU A 155 -1.81 4.39 -0.27
N ASP A 156 -1.75 5.72 -0.20
CA ASP A 156 -2.31 6.49 0.93
C ASP A 156 -3.84 6.63 0.90
N GLN A 157 -4.52 5.88 0.02
CA GLN A 157 -5.98 5.85 -0.06
C GLN A 157 -6.58 5.53 1.32
N ASN A 158 -7.42 6.44 1.83
CA ASN A 158 -8.05 6.33 3.15
C ASN A 158 -7.09 6.01 4.31
N PHE A 159 -5.78 6.21 4.11
CA PHE A 159 -4.79 5.85 5.13
C PHE A 159 -4.79 6.84 6.29
N SER A 160 -4.71 8.14 6.06
CA SER A 160 -4.66 9.16 7.11
C SER A 160 -6.00 9.32 7.83
N ARG A 161 -7.10 9.44 7.10
CA ARG A 161 -8.44 9.68 7.65
C ARG A 161 -9.06 8.44 8.26
N ARG A 162 -8.78 7.25 7.72
CA ARG A 162 -9.37 5.97 8.13
C ARG A 162 -10.89 6.00 8.29
N ALA A 163 -11.57 6.65 7.35
CA ALA A 163 -13.02 6.67 7.35
C ALA A 163 -13.55 5.25 7.14
N LYS A 164 -14.34 4.75 8.09
CA LYS A 164 -14.88 3.39 8.07
C LYS A 164 -15.71 3.16 6.81
N GLY A 165 -15.52 2.00 6.17
CA GLY A 165 -16.24 1.65 4.95
C GLY A 165 -15.84 2.40 3.67
N ARG A 166 -14.81 3.26 3.71
CA ARG A 166 -14.32 4.01 2.56
C ARG A 166 -13.15 3.33 1.83
N GLY A 167 -13.02 2.03 2.01
CA GLY A 167 -12.01 1.18 1.39
C GLY A 167 -10.72 1.10 2.18
N SER A 168 -10.13 -0.08 2.14
CA SER A 168 -8.88 -0.46 2.80
C SER A 168 -7.96 -1.17 1.81
N ALA A 169 -6.71 -1.40 2.20
CA ALA A 169 -5.74 -2.25 1.50
C ALA A 169 -5.62 -1.95 -0.01
N ILE A 170 -5.59 -0.68 -0.39
CA ILE A 170 -5.34 -0.31 -1.79
C ILE A 170 -3.84 -0.28 -2.02
N PHE A 171 -3.37 -1.31 -2.73
CA PHE A 171 -1.96 -1.55 -2.99
C PHE A 171 -1.62 -1.45 -4.47
N PHE A 172 -0.36 -1.21 -4.75
CA PHE A 172 0.28 -1.42 -6.05
C PHE A 172 1.15 -2.67 -5.94
N HIS A 173 0.76 -3.78 -6.61
CA HIS A 173 1.35 -5.10 -6.39
C HIS A 173 1.52 -5.92 -7.67
N LEU A 174 1.94 -7.19 -7.55
CA LEU A 174 2.12 -8.09 -8.69
C LEU A 174 0.76 -8.62 -9.18
N ALA A 175 0.59 -8.67 -10.49
CA ALA A 175 -0.59 -9.22 -11.11
C ALA A 175 -0.54 -10.76 -11.18
N ARG A 176 -1.70 -11.40 -11.13
CA ARG A 176 -1.86 -12.80 -11.56
C ARG A 176 -1.65 -12.93 -13.07
N ALA A 177 -1.36 -14.14 -13.53
CA ALA A 177 -1.31 -14.47 -14.95
C ALA A 177 -2.56 -13.94 -15.68
N GLY A 178 -2.35 -13.43 -16.90
CA GLY A 178 -3.42 -12.87 -17.71
C GLY A 178 -4.00 -11.54 -17.19
N LEU A 179 -3.36 -10.87 -16.23
CA LEU A 179 -3.86 -9.61 -15.63
C LEU A 179 -5.32 -9.76 -15.14
N THR A 180 -5.61 -10.81 -14.38
CA THR A 180 -6.96 -11.00 -13.81
C THR A 180 -7.34 -9.82 -12.91
N PRO A 181 -8.63 -9.41 -12.88
CA PRO A 181 -9.09 -8.28 -12.09
C PRO A 181 -8.76 -8.39 -10.60
N THR A 182 -8.44 -7.27 -9.98
CA THR A 182 -8.19 -7.18 -8.53
C THR A 182 -9.47 -6.88 -7.75
N ALA A 183 -9.36 -6.80 -6.43
CA ALA A 183 -10.43 -6.32 -5.55
C ALA A 183 -10.45 -4.77 -5.40
N GLY A 184 -9.55 -4.06 -6.11
CA GLY A 184 -9.45 -2.59 -6.07
C GLY A 184 -8.02 -2.08 -6.22
N CYS A 185 -7.03 -2.92 -6.07
CA CYS A 185 -5.63 -2.58 -6.24
C CYS A 185 -5.25 -2.33 -7.70
N VAL A 186 -4.09 -1.71 -7.93
CA VAL A 186 -3.43 -1.67 -9.23
C VAL A 186 -2.35 -2.75 -9.25
N ALA A 187 -2.35 -3.60 -10.28
CA ALA A 187 -1.37 -4.67 -10.37
C ALA A 187 -0.73 -4.75 -11.75
N ILE A 188 0.58 -5.04 -11.79
CA ILE A 188 1.37 -5.20 -13.02
C ILE A 188 2.15 -6.53 -12.98
N SER A 189 2.67 -6.95 -14.12
CA SER A 189 3.47 -8.17 -14.17
C SER A 189 4.69 -8.10 -13.25
N ALA A 190 5.14 -9.26 -12.76
CA ALA A 190 6.35 -9.34 -11.93
C ALA A 190 7.60 -8.85 -12.69
N ALA A 191 7.65 -9.07 -14.01
CA ALA A 191 8.74 -8.60 -14.86
C ALA A 191 8.78 -7.06 -14.90
N ASP A 192 7.62 -6.43 -15.10
CA ASP A 192 7.52 -4.97 -15.15
C ASP A 192 7.76 -4.35 -13.78
N MET A 193 7.26 -4.96 -12.72
CA MET A 193 7.50 -4.48 -11.36
C MET A 193 9.00 -4.51 -11.01
N ARG A 194 9.73 -5.56 -11.37
CA ARG A 194 11.20 -5.63 -11.18
C ARG A 194 11.95 -4.53 -11.93
N ARG A 195 11.46 -4.10 -13.08
CA ARG A 195 12.06 -2.99 -13.86
C ARG A 195 11.70 -1.62 -13.30
N LEU A 196 10.48 -1.48 -12.78
CA LEU A 196 9.92 -0.20 -12.32
C LEU A 196 10.33 0.13 -10.87
N ALA A 197 10.22 -0.82 -9.95
CA ALA A 197 10.39 -0.59 -8.51
C ALA A 197 11.73 0.06 -8.12
N PRO A 198 12.89 -0.32 -8.71
CA PRO A 198 14.16 0.34 -8.40
C PRO A 198 14.21 1.83 -8.76
N ARG A 199 13.31 2.26 -9.66
CA ARG A 199 13.26 3.65 -10.17
C ARG A 199 12.21 4.51 -9.50
N LEU A 200 11.32 3.94 -8.68
CA LEU A 200 10.31 4.70 -7.96
C LEU A 200 10.94 5.66 -6.97
N ALA A 201 10.59 6.92 -7.03
CA ALA A 201 11.02 7.92 -6.05
C ALA A 201 10.31 7.70 -4.71
N ARG A 202 10.94 8.14 -3.62
CA ARG A 202 10.27 8.29 -2.34
C ARG A 202 9.09 9.26 -2.49
N GLY A 203 7.91 8.88 -2.01
CA GLY A 203 6.71 9.69 -2.12
C GLY A 203 6.17 9.85 -3.54
N ALA A 204 6.54 8.92 -4.46
CA ALA A 204 5.96 8.92 -5.81
C ALA A 204 4.43 8.94 -5.75
N VAL A 205 3.82 9.65 -6.69
CA VAL A 205 2.37 9.81 -6.79
C VAL A 205 1.82 8.96 -7.92
N MET A 206 0.80 8.17 -7.64
CA MET A 206 0.01 7.46 -8.63
C MET A 206 -1.32 8.19 -8.87
N ALA A 207 -1.50 8.73 -10.06
CA ALA A 207 -2.75 9.33 -10.51
C ALA A 207 -3.58 8.27 -11.24
N ILE A 208 -4.81 8.04 -10.80
CA ILE A 208 -5.74 7.04 -11.30
C ILE A 208 -7.01 7.72 -11.83
N GLY A 209 -7.34 7.51 -13.10
CA GLY A 209 -8.51 8.11 -13.71
C GLY A 209 -8.30 8.57 -15.15
#